data_73d0fce06b7c46eac19b096e1b22ac28
#
_entry.id   73d0fce06b7c46eac19b096e1b22ac28
#
_cell.length_a   1.000
_cell.length_b   1.000
_cell.length_c   1.000
_cell.angle_alpha   90.00
_cell.angle_beta   90.00
_cell.angle_gamma   90.00
#
_symmetry.space_group_name_H-M   'P 1'
#
loop_
_entity.id
_entity.type
_entity.pdbx_description
1 polymer ?
#
loop_
_entity_poly.entity_id
_entity_poly.type
_entity_poly.pdbx_seq_one_letter_code
_entity_poly.pdbx_strand_id
1 'polypeptide(L)'
;MAYSKEVLDHFKNPRNVGQLDENDENTGTSIVGAPSCGDVLQFSIKIEDGKIVDAKFKAFGCGSAIASSSYLTQQVIGKTVEEAMEIHNEDIASALSLPPIKWHCSVLAEDAIKGSIKNYKEKNNL
;
A
#
# COMPACT_ATOMS: atom_id res chain seq x y z
N MET A 1 -2.36 -11.98 20.50
CA MET A 1 -2.46 -10.53 20.31
C MET A 1 -3.78 -10.19 19.65
N ALA A 2 -4.49 -9.24 20.20
CA ALA A 2 -5.79 -8.84 19.65
C ALA A 2 -5.60 -7.75 18.60
N TYR A 3 -6.22 -7.91 17.44
CA TYR A 3 -6.25 -6.88 16.41
C TYR A 3 -7.45 -5.96 16.65
N SER A 4 -7.33 -4.71 16.21
CA SER A 4 -8.41 -3.75 16.25
C SER A 4 -9.55 -4.16 15.31
N LYS A 5 -10.72 -3.52 15.46
CA LYS A 5 -11.84 -3.75 14.55
C LYS A 5 -11.47 -3.39 13.12
N GLU A 6 -10.69 -2.32 12.95
CA GLU A 6 -10.25 -1.83 11.65
C GLU A 6 -9.35 -2.86 10.96
N VAL A 7 -8.41 -3.45 11.70
CA VAL A 7 -7.54 -4.50 11.15
C VAL A 7 -8.36 -5.72 10.77
N LEU A 8 -9.27 -6.16 11.63
CA LEU A 8 -10.10 -7.33 11.36
C LEU A 8 -11.00 -7.11 10.14
N ASP A 9 -11.57 -5.91 9.99
CA ASP A 9 -12.40 -5.57 8.85
C ASP A 9 -11.60 -5.68 7.55
N HIS A 10 -10.43 -5.05 7.49
CA HIS A 10 -9.59 -5.09 6.30
C HIS A 10 -8.99 -6.48 6.04
N PHE A 11 -8.74 -7.25 7.08
CA PHE A 11 -8.25 -8.61 6.93
C PHE A 11 -9.31 -9.56 6.39
N LYS A 12 -10.54 -9.46 6.91
CA LYS A 12 -11.64 -10.32 6.48
C LYS A 12 -12.20 -9.94 5.13
N ASN A 13 -12.21 -8.65 4.82
CA ASN A 13 -12.75 -8.09 3.58
C ASN A 13 -11.72 -7.16 2.94
N PRO A 14 -10.58 -7.69 2.46
CA PRO A 14 -9.55 -6.84 1.86
C PRO A 14 -10.08 -6.15 0.62
N ARG A 15 -9.78 -4.86 0.50
CA ARG A 15 -10.22 -4.04 -0.64
C ARG A 15 -9.11 -4.00 -1.67
N ASN A 16 -9.52 -4.01 -2.96
CA ASN A 16 -8.59 -3.79 -4.07
C ASN A 16 -7.46 -4.82 -4.14
N VAL A 17 -7.76 -6.08 -3.84
CA VAL A 17 -6.79 -7.16 -4.01
C VAL A 17 -6.58 -7.45 -5.48
N GLY A 18 -5.34 -7.58 -5.92
CA GLY A 18 -5.01 -7.91 -7.29
C GLY A 18 -3.74 -7.26 -7.76
N GLN A 19 -3.63 -7.13 -9.08
CA GLN A 19 -2.46 -6.56 -9.72
C GLN A 19 -2.91 -5.80 -10.96
N LEU A 20 -2.31 -4.63 -11.19
CA LEU A 20 -2.52 -3.85 -12.40
C LEU A 20 -1.48 -4.26 -13.44
N ASP A 21 -1.71 -3.89 -14.71
CA ASP A 21 -0.81 -4.22 -15.80
C ASP A 21 0.52 -3.46 -15.66
N GLU A 22 1.59 -4.18 -15.40
CA GLU A 22 2.93 -3.61 -15.22
C GLU A 22 3.46 -2.96 -16.49
N ASN A 23 2.95 -3.34 -17.65
CA ASN A 23 3.40 -2.82 -18.94
C ASN A 23 2.72 -1.51 -19.32
N ASP A 24 1.70 -1.10 -18.59
CA ASP A 24 1.00 0.16 -18.81
C ASP A 24 1.88 1.31 -18.31
N GLU A 25 2.11 2.31 -19.16
CA GLU A 25 2.92 3.49 -18.80
C GLU A 25 2.33 4.26 -17.63
N ASN A 26 1.03 4.17 -17.43
CA ASN A 26 0.33 4.87 -16.35
C ASN A 26 0.33 4.08 -15.04
N THR A 27 0.94 2.91 -15.02
CA THR A 27 0.97 2.05 -13.85
C THR A 27 2.34 2.09 -13.18
N GLY A 28 2.36 2.31 -11.88
CA GLY A 28 3.56 2.16 -11.05
C GLY A 28 3.42 0.92 -10.16
N THR A 29 4.46 0.12 -10.06
CA THR A 29 4.45 -1.11 -9.27
C THR A 29 5.67 -1.18 -8.38
N SER A 30 5.51 -1.75 -7.19
CA SER A 30 6.64 -2.04 -6.31
C SER A 30 6.42 -3.35 -5.58
N ILE A 31 7.54 -3.97 -5.20
CA ILE A 31 7.53 -5.14 -4.34
C ILE A 31 8.46 -4.81 -3.18
N VAL A 32 7.91 -4.84 -1.97
CA VAL A 32 8.68 -4.58 -0.75
C VAL A 32 8.52 -5.75 0.19
N GLY A 33 9.48 -5.96 1.07
CA GLY A 33 9.40 -7.08 1.98
C GLY A 33 10.20 -6.89 3.24
N ALA A 34 9.82 -7.63 4.27
CA ALA A 34 10.56 -7.76 5.51
C ALA A 34 10.83 -9.25 5.71
N PRO A 35 11.91 -9.80 5.11
CA PRO A 35 12.19 -11.24 5.15
C PRO A 35 12.27 -11.81 6.55
N SER A 36 12.74 -11.03 7.52
CA SER A 36 12.82 -11.45 8.91
C SER A 36 11.44 -11.75 9.53
N CYS A 37 10.38 -11.15 8.97
CA CYS A 37 9.01 -11.35 9.42
C CYS A 37 8.18 -12.18 8.45
N GLY A 38 8.74 -12.53 7.29
CA GLY A 38 8.03 -13.27 6.26
C GLY A 38 6.98 -12.46 5.50
N ASP A 39 7.00 -11.14 5.65
CA ASP A 39 6.02 -10.28 4.99
C ASP A 39 6.54 -9.81 3.64
N VAL A 40 5.71 -9.92 2.61
CA VAL A 40 5.99 -9.40 1.26
C VAL A 40 4.74 -8.69 0.77
N LEU A 41 4.92 -7.51 0.20
CA LEU A 41 3.84 -6.71 -0.34
C LEU A 41 4.16 -6.28 -1.77
N GLN A 42 3.26 -6.61 -2.69
CA GLN A 42 3.28 -6.11 -4.05
C GLN A 42 2.17 -5.07 -4.17
N PHE A 43 2.51 -3.87 -4.64
CA PHE A 43 1.57 -2.76 -4.71
C PHE A 43 1.63 -2.14 -6.10
N SER A 44 0.45 -1.85 -6.67
CA SER A 44 0.34 -1.25 -8.00
C SER A 44 -0.63 -0.09 -7.94
N ILE A 45 -0.29 0.99 -8.64
CA ILE A 45 -1.17 2.16 -8.77
C ILE A 45 -1.29 2.52 -10.24
N LYS A 46 -2.45 3.07 -10.61
CA LYS A 46 -2.68 3.62 -11.95
C LYS A 46 -2.90 5.12 -11.81
N ILE A 47 -2.19 5.89 -12.61
CA ILE A 47 -2.22 7.37 -12.54
C ILE A 47 -2.74 7.93 -13.86
N GLU A 48 -3.72 8.83 -13.77
CA GLU A 48 -4.25 9.58 -14.92
C GLU A 48 -4.38 11.03 -14.51
N ASP A 49 -3.86 11.94 -15.35
CA ASP A 49 -3.88 13.37 -15.09
C ASP A 49 -3.31 13.76 -13.72
N GLY A 50 -2.26 13.08 -13.30
CA GLY A 50 -1.59 13.35 -12.03
C GLY A 50 -2.32 12.83 -10.79
N LYS A 51 -3.41 12.08 -10.99
CA LYS A 51 -4.18 11.49 -9.88
C LYS A 51 -4.17 9.99 -9.94
N ILE A 52 -4.17 9.37 -8.78
CA ILE A 52 -4.26 7.92 -8.66
C ILE A 52 -5.72 7.53 -8.83
N VAL A 53 -6.03 6.81 -9.92
CA VAL A 53 -7.41 6.41 -10.24
C VAL A 53 -7.70 4.97 -9.85
N ASP A 54 -6.67 4.16 -9.62
CA ASP A 54 -6.83 2.79 -9.16
C ASP A 54 -5.59 2.36 -8.37
N ALA A 55 -5.78 1.40 -7.50
CA ALA A 55 -4.69 0.80 -6.72
C ALA A 55 -5.06 -0.64 -6.39
N LYS A 56 -4.09 -1.54 -6.51
CA LYS A 56 -4.26 -2.96 -6.21
C LYS A 56 -3.06 -3.45 -5.40
N PHE A 57 -3.27 -4.49 -4.61
CA PHE A 57 -2.18 -5.09 -3.86
C PHE A 57 -2.31 -6.61 -3.78
N LYS A 58 -1.16 -7.24 -3.53
CA LYS A 58 -1.08 -8.63 -3.11
C LYS A 58 -0.11 -8.66 -1.93
N ALA A 59 -0.53 -9.22 -0.83
CA ALA A 59 0.30 -9.28 0.37
C ALA A 59 0.41 -10.73 0.86
N PHE A 60 1.60 -11.09 1.27
CA PHE A 60 1.88 -12.40 1.88
C PHE A 60 2.51 -12.12 3.24
N GLY A 61 1.90 -12.63 4.31
CA GLY A 61 2.38 -12.39 5.65
C GLY A 61 1.24 -12.33 6.66
N CYS A 62 1.43 -11.52 7.69
CA CYS A 62 0.45 -11.44 8.78
C CYS A 62 -0.78 -10.60 8.39
N GLY A 63 -1.84 -10.72 9.21
CA GLY A 63 -3.07 -9.96 8.98
C GLY A 63 -2.88 -8.45 8.98
N SER A 64 -1.90 -7.95 9.76
CA SER A 64 -1.59 -6.51 9.78
C SER A 64 -1.01 -6.03 8.45
N ALA A 65 -0.22 -6.87 7.76
CA ALA A 65 0.32 -6.52 6.44
C ALA A 65 -0.81 -6.42 5.41
N ILE A 66 -1.73 -7.37 5.43
CA ILE A 66 -2.90 -7.36 4.54
C ILE A 66 -3.78 -6.14 4.84
N ALA A 67 -4.05 -5.87 6.12
CA ALA A 67 -4.89 -4.76 6.53
C ALA A 67 -4.27 -3.41 6.17
N SER A 68 -2.96 -3.25 6.40
CA SER A 68 -2.26 -2.00 6.06
C SER A 68 -2.30 -1.73 4.56
N SER A 69 -2.10 -2.77 3.75
CA SER A 69 -2.14 -2.64 2.29
C SER A 69 -3.54 -2.30 1.80
N SER A 70 -4.55 -3.00 2.31
CA SER A 70 -5.95 -2.75 1.97
C SER A 70 -6.36 -1.32 2.32
N TYR A 71 -6.04 -0.88 3.52
CA TYR A 71 -6.31 0.49 3.97
C TYR A 71 -5.62 1.51 3.06
N LEU A 72 -4.35 1.26 2.73
CA LEU A 72 -3.57 2.16 1.88
C LEU A 72 -4.22 2.34 0.51
N THR A 73 -4.73 1.26 -0.11
CA THR A 73 -5.39 1.38 -1.41
C THR A 73 -6.57 2.34 -1.36
N GLN A 74 -7.35 2.29 -0.28
CA GLN A 74 -8.49 3.20 -0.11
C GLN A 74 -8.04 4.64 0.11
N GLN A 75 -6.89 4.84 0.74
CA GLN A 75 -6.40 6.19 1.03
C GLN A 75 -5.79 6.86 -0.19
N VAL A 76 -5.18 6.10 -1.10
CA VAL A 76 -4.50 6.70 -2.25
C VAL A 76 -5.39 6.91 -3.46
N ILE A 77 -6.43 6.09 -3.63
CA ILE A 77 -7.35 6.25 -4.76
C ILE A 77 -8.05 7.61 -4.66
N GLY A 78 -7.94 8.42 -5.71
CA GLY A 78 -8.50 9.76 -5.75
C GLY A 78 -7.56 10.87 -5.31
N LYS A 79 -6.37 10.53 -4.81
CA LYS A 79 -5.36 11.52 -4.41
C LYS A 79 -4.39 11.79 -5.56
N THR A 80 -3.78 12.98 -5.52
CA THR A 80 -2.69 13.28 -6.43
C THR A 80 -1.44 12.51 -6.00
N VAL A 81 -0.47 12.42 -6.92
CA VAL A 81 0.81 11.76 -6.62
C VAL A 81 1.49 12.45 -5.44
N GLU A 82 1.46 13.77 -5.40
CA GLU A 82 2.06 14.55 -4.32
C GLU A 82 1.39 14.27 -2.98
N GLU A 83 0.07 14.20 -2.95
CA GLU A 83 -0.67 13.89 -1.72
C GLU A 83 -0.36 12.47 -1.23
N ALA A 84 -0.22 11.53 -2.15
CA ALA A 84 0.11 10.15 -1.79
C ALA A 84 1.52 10.04 -1.20
N MET A 85 2.46 10.87 -1.67
CA MET A 85 3.82 10.87 -1.14
C MET A 85 3.89 11.42 0.30
N GLU A 86 2.88 12.12 0.75
CA GLU A 86 2.80 12.66 2.11
C GLU A 86 2.22 11.67 3.12
N ILE A 87 1.77 10.51 2.69
CA ILE A 87 1.27 9.49 3.59
C ILE A 87 2.45 8.85 4.34
N HIS A 88 2.37 8.86 5.66
CA HIS A 88 3.40 8.30 6.53
C HIS A 88 2.90 7.05 7.23
N ASN A 89 3.82 6.16 7.61
CA ASN A 89 3.47 4.93 8.31
C ASN A 89 2.70 5.18 9.60
N GLU A 90 2.96 6.29 10.25
CA GLU A 90 2.27 6.68 11.49
C GLU A 90 0.78 6.87 11.25
N ASP A 91 0.41 7.43 10.10
CA ASP A 91 -1.00 7.63 9.73
C ASP A 91 -1.72 6.29 9.58
N ILE A 92 -1.06 5.33 8.95
CA ILE A 92 -1.62 4.00 8.74
C ILE A 92 -1.74 3.26 10.07
N ALA A 93 -0.67 3.28 10.87
CA ALA A 93 -0.65 2.61 12.16
C ALA A 93 -1.71 3.16 13.11
N SER A 94 -1.89 4.49 13.12
CA SER A 94 -2.89 5.14 13.97
C SER A 94 -4.30 4.81 13.51
N ALA A 95 -4.57 4.87 12.21
CA ALA A 95 -5.90 4.59 11.66
C ALA A 95 -6.35 3.15 11.93
N LEU A 96 -5.41 2.22 11.90
CA LEU A 96 -5.68 0.80 12.15
C LEU A 96 -5.47 0.39 13.61
N SER A 97 -5.06 1.32 14.46
CA SER A 97 -4.75 1.04 15.87
C SER A 97 -3.79 -0.13 16.00
N LEU A 98 -2.73 -0.13 15.19
CA LEU A 98 -1.74 -1.21 15.22
C LEU A 98 -0.94 -1.18 16.52
N PRO A 99 -0.71 -2.35 17.15
CA PRO A 99 0.21 -2.40 18.29
C PRO A 99 1.64 -2.14 17.82
N PRO A 100 2.51 -1.57 18.68
CA PRO A 100 3.88 -1.21 18.27
C PRO A 100 4.66 -2.33 17.59
N ILE A 101 4.45 -3.57 18.01
CA ILE A 101 5.14 -4.73 17.43
C ILE A 101 4.75 -4.97 15.96
N LYS A 102 3.63 -4.38 15.50
CA LYS A 102 3.14 -4.54 14.13
C LYS A 102 3.33 -3.28 13.28
N TRP A 103 3.97 -2.26 13.80
CA TRP A 103 4.20 -1.02 13.04
C TRP A 103 5.06 -1.24 11.80
N HIS A 104 5.87 -2.30 11.75
CA HIS A 104 6.64 -2.63 10.55
C HIS A 104 5.74 -2.84 9.33
N CYS A 105 4.50 -3.30 9.52
CA CYS A 105 3.55 -3.49 8.42
C CYS A 105 3.14 -2.15 7.81
N SER A 106 2.98 -1.11 8.64
CA SER A 106 2.67 0.23 8.14
C SER A 106 3.86 0.84 7.42
N VAL A 107 5.09 0.56 7.87
CA VAL A 107 6.32 1.00 7.19
C VAL A 107 6.40 0.36 5.81
N LEU A 108 6.10 -0.93 5.70
CA LEU A 108 6.07 -1.62 4.39
C LEU A 108 5.06 -0.97 3.46
N ALA A 109 3.87 -0.62 3.95
CA ALA A 109 2.84 0.02 3.14
C ALA A 109 3.30 1.40 2.66
N GLU A 110 3.94 2.19 3.53
CA GLU A 110 4.51 3.48 3.15
C GLU A 110 5.57 3.30 2.05
N ASP A 111 6.48 2.36 2.24
CA ASP A 111 7.53 2.07 1.24
C ASP A 111 6.92 1.61 -0.08
N ALA A 112 5.86 0.83 -0.03
CA ALA A 112 5.20 0.32 -1.22
C ALA A 112 4.60 1.44 -2.06
N ILE A 113 3.89 2.40 -1.47
CA ILE A 113 3.31 3.50 -2.22
C ILE A 113 4.40 4.40 -2.80
N LYS A 114 5.43 4.69 -2.04
CA LYS A 114 6.55 5.53 -2.51
C LYS A 114 7.30 4.83 -3.64
N GLY A 115 7.53 3.53 -3.52
CA GLY A 115 8.18 2.75 -4.57
C GLY A 115 7.35 2.66 -5.84
N SER A 116 6.03 2.54 -5.72
CA SER A 116 5.14 2.50 -6.87
C SER A 116 5.14 3.83 -7.62
N ILE A 117 5.11 4.94 -6.89
CA ILE A 117 5.19 6.28 -7.49
C ILE A 117 6.53 6.48 -8.19
N LYS A 118 7.62 6.05 -7.56
CA LYS A 118 8.95 6.14 -8.15
C LYS A 118 9.03 5.35 -9.46
N ASN A 119 8.49 4.15 -9.48
CA ASN A 119 8.45 3.32 -10.68
C ASN A 119 7.67 4.02 -11.81
N TYR A 120 6.53 4.60 -11.49
CA TYR A 120 5.74 5.35 -12.45
C TYR A 120 6.53 6.52 -13.03
N LYS A 121 7.21 7.29 -12.17
CA LYS A 121 8.01 8.43 -12.62
C LYS A 121 9.17 8.01 -13.51
N GLU A 122 9.84 6.92 -13.17
CA GLU A 122 10.94 6.39 -13.98
C GLU A 122 10.47 5.97 -15.37
N LYS A 123 9.31 5.33 -15.47
CA LYS A 123 8.73 4.93 -16.76
C LYS A 123 8.42 6.13 -17.66
N ASN A 124 8.08 7.26 -17.07
CA ASN A 124 7.65 8.44 -17.80
C ASN A 124 8.71 9.55 -17.83
N ASN A 125 9.91 9.26 -17.37
CA ASN A 125 11.02 10.21 -17.33
C ASN A 125 10.69 11.49 -16.55
N LEU A 126 10.00 11.34 -15.44
CA LEU A 126 9.61 12.46 -14.59
C LEU A 126 10.56 12.68 -13.42
#